data_19e295e271998c48755c800f6de2ca8a
#
_entry.id   19e295e271998c48755c800f6de2ca8a
#
_cell.length_a   1.000
_cell.length_b   1.000
_cell.length_c   1.000
_cell.angle_alpha   90.00
_cell.angle_beta   90.00
_cell.angle_gamma   90.00
#
_symmetry.space_group_name_H-M   'P 1'
#
loop_
_entity.id
_entity.type
_entity.pdbx_description
1 polymer ?
#
loop_
_entity_poly.entity_id
_entity_poly.type
_entity_poly.pdbx_seq_one_letter_code
_entity_poly.pdbx_strand_id
1 'polypeptide(L)'
;MYGSVIEAIGNTPLIRLKRASEETGCEILGKAEFMNPGQSVKDRAGLFIIGDAERRGLLKPGGVIVEGTAGNTGIGLTLVAKALGYRTVIVIPDTQSQEKKDTIRILGAELIEVPAVPYKNPNNYVKLSGRLAEQMARTEPNGAIWANQFDNVANRDGHARTTAEEIWSQTGGRIDGFVSAVGSGGTLAGVAAGLRARSRNVKVALADPPGAALYSFYTSGE
;
A
#
# COMPACT_ATOMS: atom_id res chain seq x y z
N MET A 1 20.87 -9.74 -11.77
CA MET A 1 20.65 -10.62 -10.60
C MET A 1 20.18 -9.73 -9.46
N TYR A 2 19.12 -10.08 -8.75
CA TYR A 2 18.67 -9.35 -7.56
C TYR A 2 19.39 -9.90 -6.32
N GLY A 3 19.83 -9.02 -5.44
CA GLY A 3 20.46 -9.36 -4.15
C GLY A 3 19.43 -9.58 -3.04
N SER A 4 18.22 -9.05 -3.20
CA SER A 4 17.13 -9.17 -2.23
C SER A 4 15.76 -9.14 -2.92
N VAL A 5 14.75 -9.72 -2.28
CA VAL A 5 13.35 -9.66 -2.72
C VAL A 5 12.83 -8.23 -2.84
N ILE A 6 13.38 -7.29 -2.08
CA ILE A 6 13.03 -5.87 -2.13
C ILE A 6 13.30 -5.27 -3.51
N GLU A 7 14.38 -5.68 -4.17
CA GLU A 7 14.76 -5.18 -5.50
C GLU A 7 13.80 -5.63 -6.60
N ALA A 8 12.99 -6.66 -6.33
CA ALA A 8 11.95 -7.13 -7.22
C ALA A 8 10.60 -6.38 -7.03
N ILE A 9 10.51 -5.47 -6.04
CA ILE A 9 9.32 -4.65 -5.84
C ILE A 9 9.35 -3.47 -6.82
N GLY A 10 8.24 -3.28 -7.53
CA GLY A 10 8.14 -2.23 -8.54
C GLY A 10 8.61 -2.67 -9.92
N ASN A 11 8.82 -1.71 -10.80
CA ASN A 11 9.11 -1.94 -12.22
C ASN A 11 8.14 -2.94 -12.89
N THR A 12 6.93 -3.00 -12.39
CA THR A 12 5.89 -3.87 -12.92
C THR A 12 5.53 -3.47 -14.35
N PRO A 13 5.25 -4.41 -15.24
CA PRO A 13 4.94 -4.08 -16.63
C PRO A 13 3.57 -3.41 -16.78
N LEU A 14 3.42 -2.66 -17.86
CA LEU A 14 2.12 -2.29 -18.41
C LEU A 14 1.64 -3.38 -19.36
N ILE A 15 0.43 -3.86 -19.19
CA ILE A 15 -0.20 -4.88 -20.02
C ILE A 15 -1.38 -4.26 -20.76
N ARG A 16 -1.41 -4.39 -22.10
CA ARG A 16 -2.55 -3.92 -22.88
C ARG A 16 -3.79 -4.76 -22.58
N LEU A 17 -4.83 -4.12 -22.14
CA LEU A 17 -6.14 -4.74 -21.88
C LEU A 17 -6.93 -4.80 -23.20
N LYS A 18 -6.74 -5.90 -23.95
CA LYS A 18 -7.22 -6.03 -25.32
C LYS A 18 -8.71 -5.68 -25.45
N ARG A 19 -9.57 -6.38 -24.69
CA ARG A 19 -11.03 -6.18 -24.78
C ARG A 19 -11.45 -4.75 -24.47
N ALA A 20 -10.98 -4.19 -23.35
CA ALA A 20 -11.29 -2.81 -22.97
C ALA A 20 -10.81 -1.80 -24.02
N SER A 21 -9.65 -2.05 -24.61
CA SER A 21 -9.11 -1.18 -25.69
C SER A 21 -9.95 -1.26 -26.97
N GLU A 22 -10.42 -2.43 -27.34
CA GLU A 22 -11.25 -2.64 -28.54
C GLU A 22 -12.66 -2.05 -28.38
N GLU A 23 -13.27 -2.22 -27.20
CA GLU A 23 -14.61 -1.71 -26.90
C GLU A 23 -14.64 -0.18 -26.82
N THR A 24 -13.56 0.46 -26.39
CA THR A 24 -13.51 1.91 -26.19
C THR A 24 -12.85 2.69 -27.33
N GLY A 25 -12.13 2.01 -28.22
CA GLY A 25 -11.29 2.65 -29.24
C GLY A 25 -10.06 3.35 -28.64
N CYS A 26 -9.73 3.13 -27.36
CA CYS A 26 -8.60 3.69 -26.68
C CYS A 26 -7.51 2.65 -26.42
N GLU A 27 -6.28 3.04 -26.22
CA GLU A 27 -5.25 2.16 -25.69
C GLU A 27 -5.36 2.10 -24.16
N ILE A 28 -5.94 1.03 -23.62
CA ILE A 28 -6.10 0.80 -22.19
C ILE A 28 -4.99 -0.12 -21.69
N LEU A 29 -4.18 0.38 -20.76
CA LEU A 29 -3.05 -0.33 -20.17
C LEU A 29 -3.29 -0.58 -18.68
N GLY A 30 -3.06 -1.82 -18.23
CA GLY A 30 -3.10 -2.20 -16.83
C GLY A 30 -1.68 -2.27 -16.24
N LYS A 31 -1.42 -1.54 -15.17
CA LYS A 31 -0.17 -1.67 -14.40
C LYS A 31 -0.24 -2.95 -13.56
N ALA A 32 0.60 -3.94 -13.88
CA ALA A 32 0.51 -5.30 -13.35
C ALA A 32 1.07 -5.43 -11.93
N GLU A 33 0.46 -4.76 -10.95
CA GLU A 33 0.93 -4.74 -9.55
C GLU A 33 0.85 -6.11 -8.85
N PHE A 34 0.10 -7.07 -9.38
CA PHE A 34 0.11 -8.46 -8.93
C PHE A 34 1.44 -9.20 -9.20
N MET A 35 2.33 -8.61 -10.00
CA MET A 35 3.68 -9.15 -10.25
C MET A 35 4.70 -8.71 -9.19
N ASN A 36 4.35 -7.88 -8.24
CA ASN A 36 5.19 -7.68 -7.06
C ASN A 36 5.31 -8.99 -6.25
N PRO A 37 6.39 -9.22 -5.52
CA PRO A 37 6.62 -10.47 -4.76
C PRO A 37 5.50 -10.87 -3.81
N GLY A 38 4.87 -9.92 -3.12
CA GLY A 38 3.69 -10.11 -2.27
C GLY A 38 2.36 -10.01 -3.01
N GLN A 39 2.40 -10.02 -4.35
CA GLN A 39 1.26 -10.08 -5.27
C GLN A 39 0.32 -8.86 -5.22
N SER A 40 0.80 -7.71 -4.77
CA SER A 40 -0.02 -6.49 -4.78
C SER A 40 0.81 -5.21 -4.76
N VAL A 41 0.12 -4.10 -5.04
CA VAL A 41 0.67 -2.74 -4.90
C VAL A 41 1.13 -2.41 -3.47
N LYS A 42 0.72 -3.18 -2.47
CA LYS A 42 1.04 -2.92 -1.06
C LYS A 42 2.49 -3.25 -0.70
N ASP A 43 3.18 -4.04 -1.50
CA ASP A 43 4.62 -4.23 -1.35
C ASP A 43 5.36 -2.89 -1.50
N ARG A 44 4.93 -2.06 -2.46
CA ARG A 44 5.45 -0.70 -2.61
C ARG A 44 5.18 0.16 -1.38
N ALA A 45 3.94 0.13 -0.87
CA ALA A 45 3.58 0.89 0.32
C ALA A 45 4.45 0.47 1.52
N GLY A 46 4.66 -0.85 1.71
CA GLY A 46 5.57 -1.39 2.73
C GLY A 46 6.99 -0.85 2.57
N LEU A 47 7.53 -0.91 1.36
CA LEU A 47 8.87 -0.39 1.07
C LEU A 47 9.01 1.10 1.35
N PHE A 48 8.02 1.91 0.96
CA PHE A 48 8.07 3.35 1.15
C PHE A 48 7.96 3.76 2.63
N ILE A 49 7.05 3.12 3.37
CA ILE A 49 6.81 3.42 4.79
C ILE A 49 8.01 3.02 5.63
N ILE A 50 8.54 1.82 5.42
CA ILE A 50 9.71 1.33 6.18
C ILE A 50 10.95 2.17 5.84
N GLY A 51 11.23 2.38 4.55
CA GLY A 51 12.37 3.20 4.13
C GLY A 51 12.27 4.66 4.60
N ASP A 52 11.07 5.22 4.76
CA ASP A 52 10.91 6.55 5.37
C ASP A 52 11.23 6.53 6.86
N ALA A 53 10.75 5.52 7.58
CA ALA A 53 11.03 5.36 9.00
C ALA A 53 12.54 5.19 9.28
N GLU A 54 13.24 4.43 8.45
CA GLU A 54 14.71 4.27 8.52
C GLU A 54 15.42 5.63 8.32
N ARG A 55 15.09 6.34 7.24
CA ARG A 55 15.70 7.66 6.97
C ARG A 55 15.47 8.67 8.07
N ARG A 56 14.36 8.58 8.78
CA ARG A 56 14.00 9.45 9.91
C ARG A 56 14.58 8.96 11.26
N GLY A 57 15.26 7.82 11.27
CA GLY A 57 15.83 7.23 12.48
C GLY A 57 14.80 6.71 13.49
N LEU A 58 13.56 6.44 13.04
CA LEU A 58 12.47 5.94 13.88
C LEU A 58 12.57 4.43 14.14
N LEU A 59 13.29 3.71 13.29
CA LEU A 59 13.56 2.28 13.39
C LEU A 59 15.07 2.03 13.40
N LYS A 60 15.52 1.20 14.34
CA LYS A 60 16.85 0.62 14.37
C LYS A 60 16.78 -0.85 13.92
N PRO A 61 17.88 -1.47 13.46
CA PRO A 61 17.89 -2.88 13.13
C PRO A 61 17.24 -3.76 14.20
N GLY A 62 16.32 -4.63 13.81
CA GLY A 62 15.52 -5.45 14.73
C GLY A 62 14.32 -4.75 15.37
N GLY A 63 14.03 -3.51 15.01
CA GLY A 63 12.84 -2.79 15.46
C GLY A 63 11.52 -3.43 14.98
N VAL A 64 10.40 -2.89 15.42
CA VAL A 64 9.07 -3.46 15.20
C VAL A 64 8.20 -2.57 14.35
N ILE A 65 7.49 -3.15 13.39
CA ILE A 65 6.51 -2.46 12.56
C ILE A 65 5.13 -3.02 12.90
N VAL A 66 4.24 -2.14 13.33
CA VAL A 66 2.87 -2.49 13.71
C VAL A 66 1.90 -1.93 12.68
N GLU A 67 0.93 -2.74 12.23
CA GLU A 67 -0.13 -2.29 11.32
C GLU A 67 -1.45 -2.99 11.58
N GLY A 68 -2.53 -2.20 11.49
CA GLY A 68 -3.89 -2.71 11.44
C GLY A 68 -4.39 -2.81 10.01
N THR A 69 -4.59 -4.01 9.49
CA THR A 69 -4.94 -4.17 8.08
C THR A 69 -5.86 -5.36 7.80
N ALA A 70 -6.63 -5.26 6.73
CA ALA A 70 -7.48 -6.34 6.23
C ALA A 70 -6.74 -7.32 5.28
N GLY A 71 -5.41 -7.23 5.11
CA GLY A 71 -4.67 -8.24 4.35
C GLY A 71 -3.42 -7.76 3.61
N ASN A 72 -3.54 -7.28 2.38
CA ASN A 72 -2.40 -7.06 1.48
C ASN A 72 -1.31 -6.13 2.05
N THR A 73 -1.68 -5.12 2.84
CA THR A 73 -0.68 -4.25 3.48
C THR A 73 0.13 -5.01 4.52
N GLY A 74 -0.51 -5.90 5.27
CA GLY A 74 0.20 -6.80 6.19
C GLY A 74 1.20 -7.70 5.47
N ILE A 75 0.80 -8.26 4.32
CA ILE A 75 1.69 -9.08 3.49
C ILE A 75 2.89 -8.26 3.01
N GLY A 76 2.66 -7.10 2.38
CA GLY A 76 3.71 -6.24 1.85
C GLY A 76 4.67 -5.73 2.93
N LEU A 77 4.14 -5.25 4.07
CA LEU A 77 4.95 -4.82 5.21
C LEU A 77 5.80 -5.96 5.76
N THR A 78 5.21 -7.16 5.94
CA THR A 78 5.93 -8.30 6.49
C THR A 78 7.04 -8.78 5.57
N LEU A 79 6.77 -8.83 4.27
CA LEU A 79 7.76 -9.22 3.26
C LEU A 79 8.97 -8.28 3.28
N VAL A 80 8.73 -6.97 3.25
CA VAL A 80 9.81 -5.96 3.26
C VAL A 80 10.53 -5.96 4.61
N ALA A 81 9.79 -5.97 5.71
CA ALA A 81 10.36 -6.00 7.05
C ALA A 81 11.28 -7.21 7.27
N LYS A 82 10.82 -8.39 6.85
CA LYS A 82 11.61 -9.63 6.96
C LYS A 82 12.93 -9.54 6.19
N ALA A 83 12.89 -8.98 4.98
CA ALA A 83 14.08 -8.83 4.15
C ALA A 83 15.07 -7.81 4.73
N LEU A 84 14.59 -6.82 5.50
CA LEU A 84 15.40 -5.79 6.16
C LEU A 84 15.78 -6.14 7.61
N GLY A 85 15.35 -7.29 8.13
CA GLY A 85 15.65 -7.73 9.50
C GLY A 85 14.79 -7.09 10.59
N TYR A 86 13.60 -6.59 10.24
CA TYR A 86 12.61 -6.06 11.18
C TYR A 86 11.59 -7.11 11.58
N ARG A 87 10.97 -6.92 12.73
CA ARG A 87 9.80 -7.68 13.19
C ARG A 87 8.51 -6.98 12.75
N THR A 88 7.44 -7.74 12.56
CA THR A 88 6.11 -7.20 12.25
C THR A 88 5.06 -7.75 13.18
N VAL A 89 4.15 -6.88 13.61
CA VAL A 89 2.94 -7.21 14.35
C VAL A 89 1.75 -6.71 13.57
N ILE A 90 0.93 -7.64 13.08
CA ILE A 90 -0.24 -7.34 12.24
C ILE A 90 -1.51 -7.59 13.01
N VAL A 91 -2.32 -6.56 13.19
CA VAL A 91 -3.66 -6.65 13.78
C VAL A 91 -4.69 -6.78 12.66
N ILE A 92 -5.43 -7.88 12.64
CA ILE A 92 -6.35 -8.22 11.54
C ILE A 92 -7.73 -8.59 12.08
N PRO A 93 -8.84 -8.17 11.41
CA PRO A 93 -10.16 -8.65 11.79
C PRO A 93 -10.29 -10.17 11.53
N ASP A 94 -10.92 -10.86 12.47
CA ASP A 94 -11.15 -12.31 12.43
C ASP A 94 -11.96 -12.79 11.21
N THR A 95 -12.74 -11.90 10.62
CA THR A 95 -13.55 -12.14 9.40
C THR A 95 -12.74 -12.21 8.10
N GLN A 96 -11.44 -11.92 8.14
CA GLN A 96 -10.60 -12.02 6.94
C GLN A 96 -10.31 -13.48 6.55
N SER A 97 -10.05 -13.70 5.26
CA SER A 97 -9.82 -15.05 4.73
C SER A 97 -8.62 -15.73 5.41
N GLN A 98 -8.75 -17.04 5.64
CA GLN A 98 -7.69 -17.85 6.24
C GLN A 98 -6.40 -17.79 5.42
N GLU A 99 -6.50 -17.80 4.09
CA GLU A 99 -5.37 -17.68 3.18
C GLU A 99 -4.49 -16.45 3.46
N LYS A 100 -5.10 -15.27 3.68
CA LYS A 100 -4.36 -14.04 4.01
C LYS A 100 -3.67 -14.14 5.36
N LYS A 101 -4.36 -14.70 6.35
CA LYS A 101 -3.81 -14.91 7.69
C LYS A 101 -2.62 -15.85 7.66
N ASP A 102 -2.73 -16.93 6.93
CA ASP A 102 -1.67 -17.92 6.80
C ASP A 102 -0.47 -17.36 6.04
N THR A 103 -0.70 -16.60 4.96
CA THR A 103 0.36 -15.91 4.23
C THR A 103 1.15 -14.97 5.14
N ILE A 104 0.48 -14.16 5.95
CA ILE A 104 1.13 -13.23 6.90
C ILE A 104 1.96 -14.00 7.93
N ARG A 105 1.43 -15.11 8.48
CA ARG A 105 2.16 -15.97 9.43
C ARG A 105 3.38 -16.66 8.81
N ILE A 106 3.23 -17.22 7.60
CA ILE A 106 4.31 -17.89 6.87
C ILE A 106 5.45 -16.90 6.56
N LEU A 107 5.14 -15.64 6.27
CA LEU A 107 6.14 -14.58 6.10
C LEU A 107 6.85 -14.22 7.41
N GLY A 108 6.33 -14.64 8.57
CA GLY A 108 6.97 -14.50 9.88
C GLY A 108 6.48 -13.33 10.72
N ALA A 109 5.29 -12.77 10.42
CA ALA A 109 4.67 -11.78 11.29
C ALA A 109 4.02 -12.42 12.53
N GLU A 110 4.04 -11.71 13.63
CA GLU A 110 3.11 -11.92 14.73
C GLU A 110 1.73 -11.42 14.29
N LEU A 111 0.72 -12.30 14.31
CA LEU A 111 -0.64 -12.00 13.87
C LEU A 111 -1.59 -11.97 15.07
N ILE A 112 -2.22 -10.82 15.28
CA ILE A 112 -3.22 -10.61 16.32
C ILE A 112 -4.60 -10.52 15.65
N GLU A 113 -5.41 -11.55 15.82
CA GLU A 113 -6.78 -11.57 15.34
C GLU A 113 -7.71 -10.90 16.34
N VAL A 114 -8.57 -10.01 15.85
CA VAL A 114 -9.52 -9.26 16.68
C VAL A 114 -10.92 -9.29 16.06
N PRO A 115 -11.99 -9.16 16.87
CA PRO A 115 -13.35 -9.07 16.33
C PRO A 115 -13.50 -7.94 15.32
N ALA A 116 -14.21 -8.22 14.23
CA ALA A 116 -14.55 -7.21 13.23
C ALA A 116 -15.59 -6.24 13.82
N VAL A 117 -15.18 -5.00 14.05
CA VAL A 117 -16.04 -3.93 14.56
C VAL A 117 -15.92 -2.68 13.70
N PRO A 118 -16.97 -1.83 13.63
CA PRO A 118 -16.95 -0.58 12.85
C PRO A 118 -15.79 0.35 13.27
N TYR A 119 -15.33 1.17 12.35
CA TYR A 119 -14.21 2.11 12.58
C TYR A 119 -14.43 3.06 13.77
N LYS A 120 -15.70 3.45 14.05
CA LYS A 120 -16.05 4.28 15.22
C LYS A 120 -15.75 3.59 16.56
N ASN A 121 -15.73 2.27 16.59
CA ASN A 121 -15.42 1.51 17.82
C ASN A 121 -13.93 1.68 18.20
N PRO A 122 -13.60 1.95 19.47
CA PRO A 122 -12.20 2.07 19.92
C PRO A 122 -11.40 0.76 19.75
N ASN A 123 -12.07 -0.38 19.70
CA ASN A 123 -11.44 -1.69 19.49
C ASN A 123 -11.35 -2.10 18.02
N ASN A 124 -11.61 -1.17 17.08
CA ASN A 124 -11.34 -1.42 15.67
C ASN A 124 -9.85 -1.73 15.46
N TYR A 125 -9.55 -2.69 14.61
CA TYR A 125 -8.19 -3.22 14.37
C TYR A 125 -7.18 -2.11 14.02
N VAL A 126 -7.58 -1.07 13.28
CA VAL A 126 -6.71 0.07 12.95
C VAL A 126 -6.35 0.86 14.20
N LYS A 127 -7.35 1.18 15.05
CA LYS A 127 -7.12 1.92 16.29
C LYS A 127 -6.34 1.12 17.33
N LEU A 128 -6.60 -0.20 17.38
CA LEU A 128 -5.84 -1.10 18.24
C LEU A 128 -4.37 -1.14 17.85
N SER A 129 -4.08 -1.26 16.55
CA SER A 129 -2.69 -1.28 16.07
C SER A 129 -1.94 0.01 16.40
N GLY A 130 -2.59 1.17 16.31
CA GLY A 130 -1.98 2.44 16.71
C GLY A 130 -1.60 2.46 18.19
N ARG A 131 -2.53 2.08 19.08
CA ARG A 131 -2.25 1.99 20.54
C ARG A 131 -1.15 0.98 20.86
N LEU A 132 -1.16 -0.16 20.18
CA LEU A 132 -0.13 -1.18 20.35
C LEU A 132 1.24 -0.66 19.92
N ALA A 133 1.32 0.04 18.78
CA ALA A 133 2.55 0.66 18.31
C ALA A 133 3.09 1.69 19.31
N GLU A 134 2.24 2.53 19.88
CA GLU A 134 2.62 3.49 20.92
C GLU A 134 3.16 2.80 22.18
N GLN A 135 2.54 1.70 22.60
CA GLN A 135 3.03 0.92 23.73
C GLN A 135 4.38 0.29 23.42
N MET A 136 4.52 -0.36 22.26
CA MET A 136 5.77 -1.00 21.85
C MET A 136 6.90 0.01 21.64
N ALA A 137 6.60 1.20 21.15
CA ALA A 137 7.62 2.28 21.02
C ALA A 137 8.27 2.67 22.34
N ARG A 138 7.60 2.45 23.48
CA ARG A 138 8.14 2.72 24.82
C ARG A 138 8.94 1.56 25.42
N THR A 139 8.71 0.35 24.94
CA THR A 139 9.26 -0.89 25.53
C THR A 139 10.28 -1.59 24.63
N GLU A 140 10.20 -1.42 23.32
CA GLU A 140 11.10 -2.07 22.38
C GLU A 140 12.42 -1.32 22.27
N PRO A 141 13.57 -1.97 22.54
CA PRO A 141 14.87 -1.28 22.62
C PRO A 141 15.32 -0.73 21.26
N ASN A 142 14.86 -1.34 20.17
CA ASN A 142 15.19 -0.94 18.80
C ASN A 142 14.10 -0.07 18.14
N GLY A 143 13.12 0.39 18.94
CA GLY A 143 12.02 1.21 18.47
C GLY A 143 10.88 0.38 17.86
N ALA A 144 9.74 1.01 17.79
CA ALA A 144 8.58 0.50 17.08
C ALA A 144 7.86 1.64 16.38
N ILE A 145 7.28 1.35 15.22
CA ILE A 145 6.46 2.31 14.46
C ILE A 145 5.08 1.74 14.19
N TRP A 146 4.10 2.63 14.15
CA TRP A 146 2.84 2.37 13.47
C TRP A 146 2.99 2.73 11.99
N ALA A 147 2.81 1.74 11.10
CA ALA A 147 2.93 1.99 9.67
C ALA A 147 1.85 2.96 9.15
N ASN A 148 0.64 2.88 9.71
CA ASN A 148 -0.48 3.82 9.48
C ASN A 148 -0.67 4.16 7.99
N GLN A 149 -0.92 3.14 7.18
CA GLN A 149 -1.02 3.27 5.72
C GLN A 149 -1.97 4.36 5.23
N PHE A 150 -2.97 4.73 6.04
CA PHE A 150 -4.00 5.71 5.65
C PHE A 150 -3.50 7.16 5.77
N ASP A 151 -2.71 7.48 6.80
CA ASP A 151 -2.27 8.86 7.08
C ASP A 151 -0.78 9.08 6.81
N ASN A 152 -0.01 7.99 6.66
CA ASN A 152 1.42 8.08 6.42
C ASN A 152 1.70 8.53 4.98
N VAL A 153 2.10 9.79 4.85
CA VAL A 153 2.38 10.43 3.55
C VAL A 153 3.50 9.75 2.75
N ALA A 154 4.37 8.96 3.40
CA ALA A 154 5.40 8.20 2.71
C ALA A 154 4.81 7.23 1.66
N ASN A 155 3.62 6.69 1.92
CA ASN A 155 2.86 5.88 0.98
C ASN A 155 2.57 6.65 -0.33
N ARG A 156 2.01 7.86 -0.22
CA ARG A 156 1.76 8.73 -1.38
C ARG A 156 3.05 9.14 -2.09
N ASP A 157 4.02 9.63 -1.33
CA ASP A 157 5.26 10.21 -1.86
C ASP A 157 6.13 9.17 -2.56
N GLY A 158 6.10 7.92 -2.08
CA GLY A 158 6.73 6.79 -2.75
C GLY A 158 6.14 6.55 -4.14
N HIS A 159 4.82 6.50 -4.25
CA HIS A 159 4.16 6.35 -5.54
C HIS A 159 4.42 7.52 -6.50
N ALA A 160 4.50 8.75 -5.99
CA ALA A 160 4.82 9.91 -6.81
C ALA A 160 6.23 9.82 -7.42
N ARG A 161 7.21 9.32 -6.64
CA ARG A 161 8.60 9.22 -7.07
C ARG A 161 8.95 7.98 -7.89
N THR A 162 8.16 6.91 -7.79
CA THR A 162 8.48 5.63 -8.45
C THR A 162 7.39 5.18 -9.41
N THR A 163 6.20 4.87 -8.96
CA THR A 163 5.12 4.32 -9.79
C THR A 163 4.72 5.28 -10.92
N ALA A 164 4.63 6.57 -10.63
CA ALA A 164 4.35 7.59 -11.63
C ALA A 164 5.47 7.67 -12.68
N GLU A 165 6.71 7.57 -12.25
CA GLU A 165 7.88 7.59 -13.11
C GLU A 165 7.95 6.37 -14.03
N GLU A 166 7.65 5.18 -13.49
CA GLU A 166 7.55 3.96 -14.27
C GLU A 166 6.47 4.09 -15.36
N ILE A 167 5.27 4.55 -14.99
CA ILE A 167 4.15 4.74 -15.93
C ILE A 167 4.56 5.74 -17.01
N TRP A 168 5.13 6.88 -16.64
CA TRP A 168 5.57 7.90 -17.58
C TRP A 168 6.61 7.37 -18.58
N SER A 169 7.61 6.67 -18.07
CA SER A 169 8.66 6.08 -18.90
C SER A 169 8.11 4.98 -19.82
N GLN A 170 7.30 4.07 -19.29
CA GLN A 170 6.73 2.93 -20.02
C GLN A 170 5.74 3.36 -21.13
N THR A 171 5.10 4.52 -20.98
CA THR A 171 4.20 5.09 -22.00
C THR A 171 4.92 6.05 -22.95
N GLY A 172 6.22 6.28 -22.77
CA GLY A 172 6.96 7.29 -23.51
C GLY A 172 6.39 8.71 -23.32
N GLY A 173 5.82 8.99 -22.15
CA GLY A 173 5.18 10.26 -21.81
C GLY A 173 3.82 10.49 -22.45
N ARG A 174 3.27 9.52 -23.15
CA ARG A 174 1.95 9.60 -23.83
C ARG A 174 0.89 8.95 -22.93
N ILE A 175 0.28 9.77 -22.09
CA ILE A 175 -0.77 9.36 -21.17
C ILE A 175 -1.83 10.44 -21.07
N ASP A 176 -3.07 10.11 -21.39
CA ASP A 176 -4.22 11.00 -21.34
C ASP A 176 -4.95 10.91 -20.01
N GLY A 177 -4.95 9.73 -19.38
CA GLY A 177 -5.65 9.51 -18.13
C GLY A 177 -5.07 8.39 -17.27
N PHE A 178 -5.28 8.53 -15.96
CA PHE A 178 -4.94 7.54 -14.95
C PHE A 178 -6.17 7.21 -14.12
N VAL A 179 -6.50 5.93 -14.02
CA VAL A 179 -7.63 5.42 -13.24
C VAL A 179 -7.10 4.47 -12.16
N SER A 180 -7.57 4.61 -10.95
CA SER A 180 -7.21 3.71 -9.85
C SER A 180 -8.37 3.55 -8.87
N ALA A 181 -8.54 2.33 -8.35
CA ALA A 181 -9.32 2.11 -7.15
C ALA A 181 -8.58 2.67 -5.92
N VAL A 182 -9.31 2.97 -4.85
CA VAL A 182 -8.76 3.57 -3.64
C VAL A 182 -9.08 2.71 -2.41
N GLY A 183 -8.00 2.29 -1.72
CA GLY A 183 -8.06 1.84 -0.35
C GLY A 183 -7.52 2.93 0.57
N SER A 184 -6.19 3.03 0.71
CA SER A 184 -5.53 4.10 1.49
C SER A 184 -5.37 5.44 0.75
N GLY A 185 -5.60 5.46 -0.56
CA GLY A 185 -5.42 6.67 -1.38
C GLY A 185 -3.99 6.90 -1.90
N GLY A 186 -2.99 6.24 -1.32
CA GLY A 186 -1.59 6.48 -1.64
C GLY A 186 -1.26 6.34 -3.13
N THR A 187 -1.76 5.29 -3.78
CA THR A 187 -1.51 5.06 -5.21
C THR A 187 -2.15 6.14 -6.08
N LEU A 188 -3.46 6.39 -5.92
CA LEU A 188 -4.15 7.38 -6.74
C LEU A 188 -3.54 8.77 -6.56
N ALA A 189 -3.36 9.21 -5.31
CA ALA A 189 -2.83 10.53 -5.01
C ALA A 189 -1.35 10.69 -5.43
N GLY A 190 -0.52 9.69 -5.17
CA GLY A 190 0.90 9.72 -5.51
C GLY A 190 1.14 9.72 -7.02
N VAL A 191 0.50 8.77 -7.73
CA VAL A 191 0.63 8.71 -9.19
C VAL A 191 0.07 9.95 -9.85
N ALA A 192 -1.09 10.44 -9.41
CA ALA A 192 -1.67 11.68 -9.92
C ALA A 192 -0.73 12.88 -9.74
N ALA A 193 -0.11 13.02 -8.56
CA ALA A 193 0.85 14.08 -8.30
C ALA A 193 2.08 13.99 -9.21
N GLY A 194 2.67 12.80 -9.33
CA GLY A 194 3.85 12.57 -10.16
C GLY A 194 3.59 12.79 -11.65
N LEU A 195 2.48 12.29 -12.18
CA LEU A 195 2.10 12.48 -13.58
C LEU A 195 1.77 13.94 -13.90
N ARG A 196 1.01 14.62 -13.04
CA ARG A 196 0.64 16.04 -13.23
C ARG A 196 1.83 17.00 -13.11
N ALA A 197 2.86 16.62 -12.39
CA ALA A 197 4.13 17.37 -12.37
C ALA A 197 4.82 17.37 -13.76
N ARG A 198 4.58 16.35 -14.59
CA ARG A 198 5.11 16.21 -15.95
C ARG A 198 4.14 16.72 -17.03
N SER A 199 2.86 16.46 -16.86
CA SER A 199 1.79 16.91 -17.77
C SER A 199 0.52 17.25 -17.01
N ARG A 200 0.14 18.53 -17.02
CA ARG A 200 -1.08 19.01 -16.35
C ARG A 200 -2.37 18.50 -17.01
N ASN A 201 -2.28 18.00 -18.23
CA ASN A 201 -3.43 17.53 -19.01
C ASN A 201 -3.89 16.12 -18.62
N VAL A 202 -3.09 15.37 -17.86
CA VAL A 202 -3.46 14.03 -17.44
C VAL A 202 -4.73 14.06 -16.58
N LYS A 203 -5.77 13.42 -17.09
CA LYS A 203 -7.03 13.24 -16.37
C LYS A 203 -6.86 12.15 -15.30
N VAL A 204 -7.45 12.36 -14.15
CA VAL A 204 -7.40 11.39 -13.04
C VAL A 204 -8.81 11.01 -12.66
N ALA A 205 -9.06 9.71 -12.57
CA ALA A 205 -10.36 9.18 -12.20
C ALA A 205 -10.24 8.13 -11.08
N LEU A 206 -11.21 8.13 -10.20
CA LEU A 206 -11.43 7.13 -9.17
C LEU A 206 -12.34 6.02 -9.72
N ALA A 207 -11.92 4.78 -9.62
CA ALA A 207 -12.79 3.63 -9.79
C ALA A 207 -13.30 3.19 -8.41
N ASP A 208 -14.52 3.54 -8.07
CA ASP A 208 -15.12 3.25 -6.78
C ASP A 208 -16.22 2.19 -6.92
N PRO A 209 -16.11 1.05 -6.23
CA PRO A 209 -17.13 0.02 -6.34
C PRO A 209 -18.42 0.42 -5.62
N PRO A 210 -19.59 -0.12 -6.02
CA PRO A 210 -20.85 0.13 -5.33
C PRO A 210 -20.74 -0.17 -3.83
N GLY A 211 -21.17 0.77 -2.99
CA GLY A 211 -21.11 0.68 -1.54
C GLY A 211 -19.81 1.20 -0.91
N ALA A 212 -18.83 1.65 -1.70
CA ALA A 212 -17.68 2.36 -1.18
C ALA A 212 -18.02 3.83 -0.89
N ALA A 213 -17.31 4.45 0.06
CA ALA A 213 -17.68 5.74 0.61
C ALA A 213 -17.20 6.96 -0.21
N LEU A 214 -16.18 6.81 -1.07
CA LEU A 214 -15.53 7.98 -1.67
C LEU A 214 -16.41 8.68 -2.71
N TYR A 215 -17.16 7.92 -3.51
CA TYR A 215 -18.09 8.52 -4.46
C TYR A 215 -19.13 9.35 -3.74
N SER A 216 -19.77 8.81 -2.70
CA SER A 216 -20.75 9.54 -1.88
C SER A 216 -20.13 10.78 -1.25
N PHE A 217 -18.95 10.64 -0.64
CA PHE A 217 -18.25 11.75 -0.02
C PHE A 217 -17.97 12.91 -0.99
N TYR A 218 -17.50 12.62 -2.21
CA TYR A 218 -17.19 13.67 -3.19
C TYR A 218 -18.42 14.24 -3.90
N THR A 219 -19.54 13.51 -3.92
CA THR A 219 -20.78 13.96 -4.59
C THR A 219 -21.79 14.59 -3.65
N SER A 220 -21.91 14.10 -2.43
CA SER A 220 -22.92 14.54 -1.44
C SER A 220 -22.33 15.04 -0.11
N GLY A 221 -21.03 14.82 0.14
CA GLY A 221 -20.38 15.17 1.39
C GLY A 221 -20.61 14.17 2.52
N GLU A 222 -21.19 13.00 2.23
CA GLU A 222 -21.51 11.95 3.20
C GLU A 222 -20.67 10.68 3.01
#